data_035a2e7705c1ab9f4629122ed3f65a03
#
_entry.id   035a2e7705c1ab9f4629122ed3f65a03
#
_cell.length_a   1.000
_cell.length_b   1.000
_cell.length_c   1.000
_cell.angle_alpha   90.00
_cell.angle_beta   90.00
_cell.angle_gamma   90.00
#
_symmetry.space_group_name_H-M   'P 1'
#
loop_
_entity.id
_entity.type
_entity.pdbx_description
1 polymer ?
#
loop_
_entity_poly.entity_id
_entity_poly.type
_entity_poly.pdbx_seq_one_letter_code
_entity_poly.pdbx_strand_id
1 'polypeptide(L)'
;FAYDALGGDGSDCNGHGTGVAGIAAGSVHGVAKGATIWSVRVFPCSGTSTLSTILAGVDWVTAHHKSPAIANLSLGAAAAPILDTAVERSIRSGVTYVSAGGNNGGDACAMSPGKLKDVINVGATDATDSRTSWSNYGSCISMFAPGVNVAAPDYYSDVSLANWNGTSMAAPMVSGAVALYLQV
;
A
#
# COMPACT_ATOMS: atom_id res chain seq x y z
N PHE A 1 -9.58 -2.61 12.85
CA PHE A 1 -9.94 -1.30 12.31
C PHE A 1 -9.39 -0.19 13.22
N ALA A 2 -8.79 0.82 12.65
CA ALA A 2 -8.15 1.89 13.39
C ALA A 2 -8.77 3.27 13.09
N TYR A 3 -9.00 3.60 11.80
CA TYR A 3 -9.53 4.90 11.41
C TYR A 3 -10.28 4.85 10.07
N ASP A 4 -11.39 5.56 9.97
CA ASP A 4 -12.14 5.80 8.74
C ASP A 4 -12.20 7.29 8.41
N ALA A 5 -11.46 7.71 7.40
CA ALA A 5 -11.43 9.11 6.95
C ALA A 5 -12.74 9.55 6.25
N LEU A 6 -13.67 8.62 6.02
CA LEU A 6 -14.98 8.87 5.43
C LEU A 6 -16.09 8.99 6.48
N GLY A 7 -15.74 8.78 7.78
CA GLY A 7 -16.70 8.90 8.89
C GLY A 7 -17.60 7.67 9.07
N GLY A 8 -17.23 6.53 8.50
CA GLY A 8 -17.95 5.26 8.64
C GLY A 8 -17.41 4.37 9.77
N ASP A 9 -17.80 3.10 9.73
CA ASP A 9 -17.39 2.06 10.68
C ASP A 9 -16.09 1.34 10.29
N GLY A 10 -15.47 1.72 9.18
CA GLY A 10 -14.25 1.14 8.66
C GLY A 10 -14.43 -0.15 7.85
N SER A 11 -15.66 -0.63 7.67
CA SER A 11 -15.95 -1.82 6.88
C SER A 11 -15.47 -1.66 5.44
N ASP A 12 -14.79 -2.68 4.91
CA ASP A 12 -14.40 -2.71 3.52
C ASP A 12 -15.61 -3.10 2.65
N CYS A 13 -15.89 -2.29 1.66
CA CYS A 13 -16.97 -2.54 0.69
C CYS A 13 -16.46 -2.53 -0.77
N ASN A 14 -15.12 -2.54 -0.93
CA ASN A 14 -14.47 -2.59 -2.24
C ASN A 14 -13.62 -3.87 -2.40
N GLY A 15 -13.02 -4.36 -1.30
CA GLY A 15 -12.17 -5.55 -1.25
C GLY A 15 -10.67 -5.28 -1.46
N HIS A 16 -10.30 -4.16 -2.08
CA HIS A 16 -8.89 -3.85 -2.36
C HIS A 16 -8.06 -3.77 -1.06
N GLY A 17 -8.57 -3.09 -0.02
CA GLY A 17 -7.89 -2.97 1.27
C GLY A 17 -7.74 -4.31 1.99
N THR A 18 -8.77 -5.16 1.93
CA THR A 18 -8.74 -6.52 2.49
C THR A 18 -7.68 -7.38 1.81
N GLY A 19 -7.61 -7.36 0.47
CA GLY A 19 -6.57 -8.05 -0.29
C GLY A 19 -5.18 -7.58 0.06
N VAL A 20 -4.95 -6.27 0.10
CA VAL A 20 -3.68 -5.64 0.47
C VAL A 20 -3.24 -6.05 1.88
N ALA A 21 -4.13 -5.97 2.87
CA ALA A 21 -3.86 -6.38 4.24
C ALA A 21 -3.52 -7.87 4.36
N GLY A 22 -4.26 -8.71 3.63
CA GLY A 22 -4.04 -10.15 3.59
C GLY A 22 -2.69 -10.54 3.00
N ILE A 23 -2.20 -9.84 1.97
CA ILE A 23 -0.87 -10.06 1.40
C ILE A 23 0.22 -9.63 2.39
N ALA A 24 0.05 -8.50 3.06
CA ALA A 24 1.06 -8.01 4.01
C ALA A 24 1.18 -8.92 5.24
N ALA A 25 0.06 -9.28 5.88
CA ALA A 25 0.08 -9.92 7.20
C ALA A 25 -1.06 -10.92 7.46
N GLY A 26 -1.74 -11.41 6.43
CA GLY A 26 -2.76 -12.45 6.58
C GLY A 26 -2.19 -13.74 7.18
N SER A 27 -2.95 -14.37 8.07
CA SER A 27 -2.48 -15.55 8.85
C SER A 27 -2.09 -16.75 7.98
N VAL A 28 -2.69 -16.92 6.81
CA VAL A 28 -2.43 -18.04 5.90
C VAL A 28 -1.42 -17.65 4.81
N HIS A 29 -1.67 -16.59 4.07
CA HIS A 29 -0.91 -16.21 2.88
C HIS A 29 -0.07 -14.94 3.06
N GLY A 30 -0.18 -14.24 4.19
CA GLY A 30 0.57 -13.02 4.45
C GLY A 30 2.07 -13.26 4.62
N VAL A 31 2.87 -12.29 4.24
CA VAL A 31 4.34 -12.32 4.40
C VAL A 31 4.70 -12.20 5.88
N ALA A 32 4.17 -11.22 6.61
CA ALA A 32 4.43 -10.99 8.03
C ALA A 32 3.24 -11.43 8.90
N LYS A 33 3.01 -12.75 8.99
CA LYS A 33 1.82 -13.35 9.64
C LYS A 33 1.56 -12.93 11.08
N GLY A 34 2.60 -12.53 11.81
CA GLY A 34 2.51 -12.05 13.20
C GLY A 34 2.33 -10.55 13.36
N ALA A 35 2.36 -9.78 12.27
CA ALA A 35 2.25 -8.32 12.34
C ALA A 35 0.82 -7.87 12.67
N THR A 36 0.71 -6.81 13.46
CA THR A 36 -0.59 -6.18 13.74
C THR A 36 -0.96 -5.24 12.61
N ILE A 37 -2.16 -5.42 12.04
CA ILE A 37 -2.69 -4.54 11.00
C ILE A 37 -3.55 -3.44 11.64
N TRP A 38 -3.26 -2.21 11.28
CA TRP A 38 -4.07 -1.04 11.56
C TRP A 38 -4.71 -0.55 10.25
N SER A 39 -5.98 -0.89 10.04
CA SER A 39 -6.73 -0.47 8.86
C SER A 39 -7.07 1.00 8.95
N VAL A 40 -6.59 1.79 7.99
CA VAL A 40 -6.89 3.21 7.79
C VAL A 40 -7.63 3.34 6.47
N ARG A 41 -8.95 3.45 6.54
CA ARG A 41 -9.81 3.51 5.36
C ARG A 41 -9.84 4.92 4.78
N VAL A 42 -9.40 5.02 3.53
CA VAL A 42 -9.38 6.29 2.76
C VAL A 42 -10.14 6.20 1.43
N PHE A 43 -10.64 5.01 1.06
CA PHE A 43 -11.42 4.80 -0.16
C PHE A 43 -12.87 4.46 0.14
N PRO A 44 -13.83 5.13 -0.53
CA PRO A 44 -15.23 4.69 -0.56
C PRO A 44 -15.38 3.40 -1.38
N CYS A 45 -16.57 2.81 -1.36
CA CYS A 45 -16.86 1.58 -2.11
C CYS A 45 -16.61 1.71 -3.63
N SER A 46 -16.63 2.91 -4.18
CA SER A 46 -16.31 3.18 -5.59
C SER A 46 -14.84 2.98 -5.96
N GLY A 47 -13.95 2.88 -4.96
CA GLY A 47 -12.51 2.70 -5.18
C GLY A 47 -11.76 3.96 -5.66
N THR A 48 -12.41 5.12 -5.68
CA THR A 48 -11.76 6.41 -6.01
C THR A 48 -11.89 7.37 -4.86
N SER A 49 -10.78 7.96 -4.43
CA SER A 49 -10.74 8.86 -3.27
C SER A 49 -10.30 10.27 -3.63
N THR A 50 -10.54 11.19 -2.73
CA THR A 50 -10.03 12.57 -2.84
C THR A 50 -8.66 12.68 -2.16
N LEU A 51 -7.87 13.66 -2.61
CA LEU A 51 -6.58 13.95 -1.98
C LEU A 51 -6.75 14.32 -0.49
N SER A 52 -7.79 15.05 -0.14
CA SER A 52 -8.08 15.43 1.26
C SER A 52 -8.34 14.22 2.15
N THR A 53 -9.07 13.22 1.66
CA THR A 53 -9.34 11.97 2.39
C THR A 53 -8.05 11.16 2.61
N ILE A 54 -7.19 11.08 1.58
CA ILE A 54 -5.88 10.41 1.69
C ILE A 54 -4.99 11.14 2.71
N LEU A 55 -4.96 12.48 2.67
CA LEU A 55 -4.21 13.29 3.64
C LEU A 55 -4.68 13.07 5.06
N ALA A 56 -6.00 12.99 5.30
CA ALA A 56 -6.54 12.68 6.63
C ALA A 56 -6.04 11.32 7.16
N GLY A 57 -5.94 10.32 6.29
CA GLY A 57 -5.34 9.03 6.63
C GLY A 57 -3.86 9.12 7.00
N VAL A 58 -3.07 9.85 6.20
CA VAL A 58 -1.63 10.07 6.47
C VAL A 58 -1.43 10.84 7.78
N ASP A 59 -2.23 11.86 8.04
CA ASP A 59 -2.18 12.65 9.27
C ASP A 59 -2.53 11.80 10.50
N TRP A 60 -3.55 10.94 10.37
CA TRP A 60 -3.92 10.02 11.43
C TRP A 60 -2.78 9.04 11.76
N VAL A 61 -2.17 8.41 10.74
CA VAL A 61 -1.00 7.53 10.91
C VAL A 61 0.14 8.28 11.61
N THR A 62 0.43 9.50 11.16
CA THR A 62 1.50 10.33 11.75
C THR A 62 1.29 10.56 13.25
N ALA A 63 0.04 10.76 13.67
CA ALA A 63 -0.30 11.08 15.07
C ALA A 63 -0.41 9.83 15.97
N HIS A 64 -0.70 8.64 15.41
CA HIS A 64 -1.11 7.48 16.20
C HIS A 64 -0.24 6.23 16.01
N HIS A 65 0.76 6.24 15.11
CA HIS A 65 1.62 5.07 14.90
C HIS A 65 2.34 4.65 16.18
N LYS A 66 2.68 3.37 16.25
CA LYS A 66 3.55 2.80 17.30
C LYS A 66 4.77 2.18 16.63
N SER A 67 5.95 2.62 17.03
CA SER A 67 7.20 2.11 16.44
C SER A 67 7.52 0.69 16.90
N PRO A 68 8.06 -0.16 15.99
CA PRO A 68 8.28 0.12 14.57
C PRO A 68 6.97 0.14 13.79
N ALA A 69 6.82 1.05 12.82
CA ALA A 69 5.59 1.22 12.06
C ALA A 69 5.87 1.30 10.55
N ILE A 70 4.99 0.66 9.78
CA ILE A 70 5.02 0.67 8.32
C ILE A 70 3.66 1.13 7.81
N ALA A 71 3.66 2.12 6.93
CA ALA A 71 2.48 2.53 6.18
C ALA A 71 2.57 1.99 4.75
N ASN A 72 1.68 1.05 4.41
CA ASN A 72 1.52 0.58 3.05
C ASN A 72 0.54 1.47 2.30
N LEU A 73 0.98 2.13 1.25
CA LEU A 73 0.18 2.93 0.36
C LEU A 73 0.01 2.22 -0.99
N SER A 74 -0.91 1.25 -1.08
CA SER A 74 -1.32 0.65 -2.36
C SER A 74 -2.21 1.62 -3.15
N LEU A 75 -1.76 2.87 -3.24
CA LEU A 75 -2.40 4.00 -3.90
C LEU A 75 -1.36 5.00 -4.39
N GLY A 76 -1.78 5.91 -5.24
CA GLY A 76 -0.94 7.00 -5.71
C GLY A 76 -1.77 8.02 -6.48
N ALA A 77 -1.19 9.18 -6.69
CA ALA A 77 -1.76 10.25 -7.48
C ALA A 77 -0.72 10.78 -8.48
N ALA A 78 -1.15 11.35 -9.58
CA ALA A 78 -0.28 12.23 -10.35
C ALA A 78 0.26 13.33 -9.44
N ALA A 79 1.41 13.90 -9.76
CA ALA A 79 2.20 14.81 -8.93
C ALA A 79 1.35 15.64 -7.93
N ALA A 80 1.40 15.27 -6.66
CA ALA A 80 0.63 15.88 -5.57
C ALA A 80 1.56 16.38 -4.45
N PRO A 81 2.17 17.57 -4.56
CA PRO A 81 3.18 18.06 -3.61
C PRO A 81 2.72 18.11 -2.16
N ILE A 82 1.42 18.35 -1.93
CA ILE A 82 0.87 18.36 -0.58
C ILE A 82 0.87 16.96 0.06
N LEU A 83 0.63 15.91 -0.74
CA LEU A 83 0.74 14.52 -0.28
C LEU A 83 2.20 14.17 0.00
N ASP A 84 3.11 14.60 -0.87
CA ASP A 84 4.55 14.38 -0.68
C ASP A 84 5.01 14.99 0.65
N THR A 85 4.64 16.25 0.92
CA THR A 85 4.97 16.94 2.17
C THR A 85 4.40 16.23 3.41
N ALA A 86 3.17 15.75 3.34
CA ALA A 86 2.54 15.03 4.44
C ALA A 86 3.26 13.69 4.73
N VAL A 87 3.58 12.93 3.68
CA VAL A 87 4.32 11.66 3.79
C VAL A 87 5.74 11.90 4.33
N GLU A 88 6.48 12.89 3.83
CA GLU A 88 7.79 13.24 4.37
C GLU A 88 7.74 13.60 5.87
N ARG A 89 6.71 14.35 6.30
CA ARG A 89 6.50 14.64 7.72
C ARG A 89 6.28 13.36 8.53
N SER A 90 5.48 12.44 8.01
CA SER A 90 5.20 11.16 8.64
C SER A 90 6.45 10.26 8.72
N ILE A 91 7.28 10.24 7.67
CA ILE A 91 8.57 9.55 7.68
C ILE A 91 9.48 10.11 8.79
N ARG A 92 9.57 11.44 8.91
CA ARG A 92 10.34 12.08 9.98
C ARG A 92 9.82 11.78 11.39
N SER A 93 8.55 11.39 11.56
CA SER A 93 8.02 10.92 12.84
C SER A 93 8.35 9.45 13.16
N GLY A 94 8.96 8.72 12.24
CA GLY A 94 9.41 7.34 12.45
C GLY A 94 8.61 6.26 11.71
N VAL A 95 7.75 6.63 10.75
CA VAL A 95 6.98 5.68 9.94
C VAL A 95 7.75 5.33 8.66
N THR A 96 7.93 4.04 8.37
CA THR A 96 8.45 3.57 7.08
C THR A 96 7.33 3.49 6.06
N TYR A 97 7.51 4.08 4.89
CA TYR A 97 6.51 4.08 3.84
C TYR A 97 6.87 3.14 2.69
N VAL A 98 5.91 2.31 2.30
CA VAL A 98 5.97 1.46 1.09
C VAL A 98 4.81 1.86 0.18
N SER A 99 5.09 2.17 -1.08
CA SER A 99 4.09 2.65 -2.05
C SER A 99 4.02 1.79 -3.29
N ALA A 100 2.84 1.69 -3.87
CA ALA A 100 2.66 1.10 -5.20
C ALA A 100 3.20 2.04 -6.29
N GLY A 101 4.01 1.50 -7.22
CA GLY A 101 4.68 2.26 -8.26
C GLY A 101 3.77 2.85 -9.34
N GLY A 102 2.54 2.32 -9.47
CA GLY A 102 1.57 2.73 -10.49
C GLY A 102 1.43 1.73 -11.63
N ASN A 103 0.28 1.79 -12.33
CA ASN A 103 -0.17 0.74 -13.25
C ASN A 103 -0.46 1.27 -14.67
N ASN A 104 0.18 2.33 -15.11
CA ASN A 104 -0.05 2.93 -16.43
C ASN A 104 1.15 2.77 -17.39
N GLY A 105 2.17 1.98 -17.02
CA GLY A 105 3.36 1.73 -17.84
C GLY A 105 4.20 2.99 -18.08
N GLY A 106 4.12 3.97 -17.18
CA GLY A 106 4.79 5.25 -17.28
C GLY A 106 5.99 5.38 -16.34
N ASP A 107 6.56 6.60 -16.29
CA ASP A 107 7.62 6.95 -15.37
C ASP A 107 7.06 7.08 -13.94
N ALA A 108 7.57 6.25 -13.02
CA ALA A 108 7.19 6.28 -11.61
C ALA A 108 7.54 7.60 -10.91
N CYS A 109 8.50 8.37 -11.44
CA CYS A 109 8.86 9.69 -10.91
C CYS A 109 7.76 10.74 -11.12
N ALA A 110 6.75 10.46 -11.95
CA ALA A 110 5.57 11.31 -12.11
C ALA A 110 4.48 11.07 -11.05
N MET A 111 4.68 10.10 -10.13
CA MET A 111 3.66 9.67 -9.17
C MET A 111 4.02 10.05 -7.73
N SER A 112 3.06 10.61 -7.00
CA SER A 112 3.15 10.87 -5.56
C SER A 112 2.43 9.75 -4.78
N PRO A 113 2.95 9.31 -3.61
CA PRO A 113 4.20 9.73 -2.98
C PRO A 113 5.40 8.88 -3.42
N GLY A 114 5.25 7.92 -4.36
CA GLY A 114 6.28 6.96 -4.75
C GLY A 114 7.58 7.59 -5.28
N LYS A 115 7.53 8.81 -5.80
CA LYS A 115 8.72 9.54 -6.25
C LYS A 115 9.66 10.03 -5.15
N LEU A 116 9.21 10.00 -3.88
CA LEU A 116 10.04 10.44 -2.76
C LEU A 116 11.15 9.43 -2.50
N LYS A 117 12.36 9.92 -2.31
CA LYS A 117 13.56 9.09 -2.12
C LYS A 117 13.52 8.20 -0.86
N ASP A 118 12.77 8.62 0.16
CA ASP A 118 12.64 7.92 1.44
C ASP A 118 11.38 7.03 1.50
N VAL A 119 10.68 6.86 0.36
CA VAL A 119 9.58 5.91 0.16
C VAL A 119 10.10 4.71 -0.61
N ILE A 120 9.80 3.50 -0.13
CA ILE A 120 10.07 2.27 -0.86
C ILE A 120 8.98 2.10 -1.92
N ASN A 121 9.29 2.47 -3.16
CA ASN A 121 8.33 2.44 -4.26
C ASN A 121 8.45 1.13 -5.04
N VAL A 122 7.35 0.38 -5.17
CA VAL A 122 7.36 -1.00 -5.62
C VAL A 122 6.66 -1.17 -6.97
N GLY A 123 7.41 -1.65 -7.96
CA GLY A 123 6.90 -2.10 -9.25
C GLY A 123 6.39 -3.55 -9.20
N ALA A 124 5.72 -4.00 -10.26
CA ALA A 124 5.13 -5.33 -10.34
C ALA A 124 5.81 -6.22 -11.39
N THR A 125 6.08 -7.48 -10.99
CA THR A 125 6.50 -8.56 -11.89
C THR A 125 5.40 -9.61 -12.02
N ASP A 126 5.53 -10.42 -13.08
CA ASP A 126 4.76 -11.64 -13.29
C ASP A 126 5.49 -12.87 -12.70
N ALA A 127 4.94 -14.07 -12.96
CA ALA A 127 5.50 -15.34 -12.46
C ALA A 127 6.86 -15.74 -13.08
N THR A 128 7.34 -15.01 -14.09
CA THR A 128 8.65 -15.20 -14.71
C THR A 128 9.68 -14.16 -14.24
N ASP A 129 9.35 -13.40 -13.20
CA ASP A 129 10.12 -12.26 -12.69
C ASP A 129 10.31 -11.12 -13.71
N SER A 130 9.49 -11.11 -14.76
CA SER A 130 9.50 -10.05 -15.77
C SER A 130 8.60 -8.90 -15.34
N ARG A 131 9.08 -7.65 -15.52
CA ARG A 131 8.24 -6.48 -15.30
C ARG A 131 7.04 -6.50 -16.26
N THR A 132 5.85 -6.36 -15.72
CA THR A 132 4.63 -6.28 -16.54
C THR A 132 4.59 -4.99 -17.36
N SER A 133 3.98 -5.03 -18.54
CA SER A 133 3.92 -3.84 -19.43
C SER A 133 3.21 -2.65 -18.81
N TRP A 134 2.24 -2.90 -17.94
CA TRP A 134 1.48 -1.87 -17.24
C TRP A 134 2.15 -1.34 -15.97
N SER A 135 3.13 -2.08 -15.38
CA SER A 135 3.86 -1.57 -14.21
C SER A 135 4.69 -0.35 -14.59
N ASN A 136 4.58 0.70 -13.80
CA ASN A 136 5.48 1.85 -13.93
C ASN A 136 6.93 1.44 -13.70
N TYR A 137 7.85 2.23 -14.21
CA TYR A 137 9.29 1.98 -14.23
C TYR A 137 10.09 3.26 -13.99
N GLY A 138 11.39 3.18 -14.09
CA GLY A 138 12.29 4.32 -13.97
C GLY A 138 13.01 4.38 -12.62
N SER A 139 13.78 5.45 -12.44
CA SER A 139 14.69 5.61 -11.29
C SER A 139 14.00 5.80 -9.95
N CYS A 140 12.68 6.07 -9.96
CA CYS A 140 11.89 6.17 -8.73
C CYS A 140 11.25 4.82 -8.31
N ILE A 141 11.50 3.72 -8.99
CA ILE A 141 11.19 2.38 -8.49
C ILE A 141 12.36 1.89 -7.66
N SER A 142 12.11 1.57 -6.40
CA SER A 142 13.12 1.04 -5.47
C SER A 142 13.37 -0.45 -5.71
N MET A 143 12.31 -1.22 -5.99
CA MET A 143 12.37 -2.65 -6.27
C MET A 143 11.11 -3.14 -6.95
N PHE A 144 11.12 -4.40 -7.38
CA PHE A 144 9.96 -5.08 -7.93
C PHE A 144 9.54 -6.26 -7.04
N ALA A 145 8.26 -6.58 -7.03
CA ALA A 145 7.71 -7.75 -6.36
C ALA A 145 6.55 -8.35 -7.20
N PRO A 146 6.14 -9.60 -6.96
CA PRO A 146 5.02 -10.21 -7.67
C PRO A 146 3.74 -9.39 -7.57
N GLY A 147 3.11 -9.11 -8.71
CA GLY A 147 1.90 -8.30 -8.79
C GLY A 147 0.89 -8.82 -9.81
N VAL A 148 1.04 -10.09 -10.27
CA VAL A 148 0.12 -10.72 -11.23
C VAL A 148 -0.44 -12.00 -10.62
N ASN A 149 -1.77 -12.18 -10.72
CA ASN A 149 -2.49 -13.35 -10.19
C ASN A 149 -2.18 -13.63 -8.71
N VAL A 150 -2.02 -12.58 -7.92
CA VAL A 150 -1.75 -12.71 -6.49
C VAL A 150 -3.01 -13.11 -5.77
N ALA A 151 -3.02 -14.32 -5.19
CA ALA A 151 -4.12 -14.80 -4.37
C ALA A 151 -4.15 -14.06 -3.03
N ALA A 152 -5.25 -13.43 -2.71
CA ALA A 152 -5.42 -12.68 -1.48
C ALA A 152 -6.87 -12.78 -0.96
N PRO A 153 -7.10 -12.55 0.33
CA PRO A 153 -8.44 -12.53 0.90
C PRO A 153 -9.36 -11.58 0.14
N ASP A 154 -10.61 -11.99 0.06
CA ASP A 154 -11.69 -11.18 -0.47
C ASP A 154 -12.62 -10.75 0.67
N TYR A 155 -13.34 -9.64 0.48
CA TYR A 155 -14.22 -9.07 1.51
C TYR A 155 -15.60 -9.75 1.59
N TYR A 156 -15.89 -10.68 0.70
CA TYR A 156 -17.18 -11.39 0.68
C TYR A 156 -17.36 -12.41 1.81
N SER A 157 -16.27 -13.00 2.30
CA SER A 157 -16.30 -13.92 3.43
C SER A 157 -14.92 -14.12 4.04
N ASP A 158 -14.88 -14.62 5.28
CA ASP A 158 -13.63 -14.87 6.02
C ASP A 158 -12.73 -15.95 5.40
N VAL A 159 -13.21 -16.68 4.41
CA VAL A 159 -12.47 -17.79 3.76
C VAL A 159 -12.33 -17.64 2.25
N SER A 160 -12.93 -16.60 1.65
CA SER A 160 -12.83 -16.37 0.21
C SER A 160 -11.50 -15.77 -0.19
N LEU A 161 -11.02 -16.18 -1.35
CA LEU A 161 -9.83 -15.64 -2.00
C LEU A 161 -10.19 -15.14 -3.39
N ALA A 162 -9.55 -14.07 -3.81
CA ALA A 162 -9.58 -13.58 -5.18
C ALA A 162 -8.16 -13.44 -5.73
N ASN A 163 -8.03 -13.47 -7.05
CA ASN A 163 -6.76 -13.19 -7.72
C ASN A 163 -6.72 -11.73 -8.16
N TRP A 164 -5.71 -11.03 -7.72
CA TRP A 164 -5.53 -9.61 -7.94
C TRP A 164 -4.32 -9.30 -8.82
N ASN A 165 -4.40 -8.20 -9.57
CA ASN A 165 -3.29 -7.69 -10.37
C ASN A 165 -3.04 -6.23 -10.03
N GLY A 166 -1.78 -5.83 -9.96
CA GLY A 166 -1.39 -4.44 -9.71
C GLY A 166 -0.12 -4.30 -8.89
N THR A 167 0.51 -3.15 -9.01
CA THR A 167 1.57 -2.74 -8.06
C THR A 167 1.02 -2.60 -6.64
N SER A 168 -0.30 -2.47 -6.50
CA SER A 168 -1.02 -2.53 -5.22
C SER A 168 -0.87 -3.86 -4.48
N MET A 169 -0.57 -4.94 -5.21
CA MET A 169 -0.33 -6.28 -4.63
C MET A 169 1.17 -6.53 -4.38
N ALA A 170 2.02 -5.92 -5.19
CA ALA A 170 3.47 -5.96 -5.01
C ALA A 170 3.92 -5.18 -3.75
N ALA A 171 3.36 -3.99 -3.52
CA ALA A 171 3.72 -3.16 -2.37
C ALA A 171 3.50 -3.85 -1.01
N PRO A 172 2.36 -4.49 -0.71
CA PRO A 172 2.16 -5.17 0.57
C PRO A 172 3.09 -6.37 0.79
N MET A 173 3.58 -7.04 -0.25
CA MET A 173 4.61 -8.07 -0.09
C MET A 173 5.90 -7.48 0.48
N VAL A 174 6.31 -6.32 -0.06
CA VAL A 174 7.48 -5.59 0.45
C VAL A 174 7.20 -5.03 1.85
N SER A 175 5.99 -4.53 2.12
CA SER A 175 5.61 -4.08 3.47
C SER A 175 5.74 -5.19 4.50
N GLY A 176 5.29 -6.40 4.16
CA GLY A 176 5.47 -7.59 5.01
C GLY A 176 6.94 -7.95 5.21
N ALA A 177 7.77 -7.91 4.16
CA ALA A 177 9.20 -8.16 4.28
C ALA A 177 9.90 -7.12 5.16
N VAL A 178 9.56 -5.84 5.04
CA VAL A 178 10.04 -4.78 5.92
C VAL A 178 9.59 -5.00 7.37
N ALA A 179 8.36 -5.47 7.59
CA ALA A 179 7.87 -5.80 8.93
C ALA A 179 8.69 -6.91 9.59
N LEU A 180 9.03 -7.97 8.84
CA LEU A 180 9.90 -9.03 9.32
C LEU A 180 11.32 -8.54 9.63
N TYR A 181 11.82 -7.60 8.84
CA TYR A 181 13.14 -6.99 9.08
C TYR A 181 13.16 -6.12 10.35
N LEU A 182 12.09 -5.37 10.61
CA LEU A 182 12.01 -4.43 11.74
C LEU A 182 11.65 -5.08 13.08
N GLN A 183 11.29 -6.37 13.11
CA GLN A 183 10.95 -7.07 14.36
C GLN A 183 12.18 -7.53 15.18
N VAL A 184 13.41 -7.37 14.67
CA VAL A 184 14.67 -7.85 15.26
C VAL A 184 15.20 -6.86 16.29
#